data_4f7836f4f4e69e4b0777a2621784e4d8
#
_entry.id   4f7836f4f4e69e4b0777a2621784e4d8
#
_cell.length_a   1.000
_cell.length_b   1.000
_cell.length_c   1.000
_cell.angle_alpha   90.00
_cell.angle_beta   90.00
_cell.angle_gamma   90.00
#
_symmetry.space_group_name_H-M   'P 1'
#
loop_
_entity.id
_entity.type
_entity.pdbx_description
1 polymer ?
#
loop_
_entity_poly.entity_id
_entity_poly.type
_entity_poly.pdbx_seq_one_letter_code
_entity_poly.pdbx_strand_id
1 'polypeptide(L)'
;MLDAFYFTSLIVWSVALARIDFREHRLPDGLTLPALPVALVVLAANRPANLGFAATAAVVVMALGLVAHRVVDLGLGDVKLVPSVVIIVSNAQNPAENLAEWFAGMAILGGIHAALHVVITHDRRSHIPFGPAILGGMLCAVSVG
;
A
#
# COMPACT_ATOMS: atom_id res chain seq x y z
N MET A 1 -18.85 -5.55 -14.17
CA MET A 1 -18.69 -4.14 -14.60
C MET A 1 -18.17 -3.24 -13.46
N LEU A 2 -18.74 -3.33 -12.25
CA LEU A 2 -18.24 -2.58 -11.07
C LEU A 2 -16.80 -2.94 -10.71
N ASP A 3 -16.42 -4.21 -10.81
CA ASP A 3 -15.07 -4.68 -10.50
C ASP A 3 -14.00 -4.10 -11.44
N ALA A 4 -14.31 -4.02 -12.75
CA ALA A 4 -13.39 -3.44 -13.73
C ALA A 4 -13.21 -1.92 -13.51
N PHE A 5 -14.28 -1.21 -13.17
CA PHE A 5 -14.22 0.22 -12.85
C PHE A 5 -13.41 0.45 -11.56
N TYR A 6 -13.67 -0.35 -10.52
CA TYR A 6 -12.94 -0.28 -9.27
C TYR A 6 -11.45 -0.55 -9.46
N PHE A 7 -11.10 -1.63 -10.17
CA PHE A 7 -9.71 -1.97 -10.46
C PHE A 7 -8.99 -0.90 -11.28
N THR A 8 -9.66 -0.36 -12.32
CA THR A 8 -9.09 0.74 -13.11
C THR A 8 -8.85 1.99 -12.26
N SER A 9 -9.79 2.31 -11.36
CA SER A 9 -9.64 3.44 -10.43
C SER A 9 -8.46 3.25 -9.49
N LEU A 10 -8.24 2.04 -8.98
CA LEU A 10 -7.08 1.71 -8.16
C LEU A 10 -5.77 1.86 -8.92
N ILE A 11 -5.72 1.43 -10.19
CA ILE A 11 -4.53 1.60 -11.03
C ILE A 11 -4.22 3.10 -11.22
N VAL A 12 -5.22 3.89 -11.61
CA VAL A 12 -5.04 5.33 -11.84
C VAL A 12 -4.58 6.03 -10.57
N TRP A 13 -5.21 5.73 -9.44
CA TRP A 13 -4.83 6.28 -8.14
C TRP A 13 -3.40 5.88 -7.73
N SER A 14 -3.05 4.60 -7.91
CA SER A 14 -1.71 4.08 -7.58
C SER A 14 -0.63 4.70 -8.46
N VAL A 15 -0.88 4.84 -9.77
CA VAL A 15 0.06 5.49 -10.69
C VAL A 15 0.24 6.97 -10.34
N ALA A 16 -0.83 7.67 -10.00
CA ALA A 16 -0.75 9.07 -9.59
C ALA A 16 0.09 9.24 -8.32
N LEU A 17 -0.16 8.42 -7.29
CA LEU A 17 0.62 8.45 -6.05
C LEU A 17 2.09 8.07 -6.27
N ALA A 18 2.35 6.99 -7.00
CA ALA A 18 3.72 6.56 -7.30
C ALA A 18 4.50 7.65 -8.06
N ARG A 19 3.85 8.33 -9.01
CA ARG A 19 4.47 9.43 -9.77
C ARG A 19 4.81 10.63 -8.89
N ILE A 20 3.94 10.97 -7.95
CA ILE A 20 4.19 12.07 -7.00
C ILE A 20 5.31 11.67 -6.05
N ASP A 21 5.26 10.46 -5.50
CA ASP A 21 6.29 9.96 -4.59
C ASP A 21 7.69 9.93 -5.24
N PHE A 22 7.79 9.51 -6.50
CA PHE A 22 9.05 9.58 -7.26
C PHE A 22 9.58 10.98 -7.49
N ARG A 23 8.70 11.99 -7.58
CA ARG A 23 9.10 13.38 -7.87
C ARG A 23 9.37 14.18 -6.62
N GLU A 24 8.55 14.01 -5.62
CA GLU A 24 8.51 14.87 -4.44
C GLU A 24 9.02 14.18 -3.18
N HIS A 25 9.22 12.84 -3.23
CA HIS A 25 9.54 11.99 -2.08
C HIS A 25 8.58 12.24 -0.91
N ARG A 26 7.31 12.51 -1.23
CA ARG A 26 6.23 12.83 -0.29
C ARG A 26 4.90 12.36 -0.85
N LEU A 27 4.14 11.64 -0.04
CA LEU A 27 2.77 11.27 -0.38
C LEU A 27 1.81 12.37 0.09
N PRO A 28 1.02 12.98 -0.83
CA PRO A 28 0.11 14.08 -0.47
C PRO A 28 -1.06 13.56 0.36
N ASP A 29 -1.31 14.21 1.50
CA ASP A 29 -2.41 13.87 2.40
C ASP A 29 -3.79 13.94 1.70
N GLY A 30 -3.92 14.81 0.70
CA GLY A 30 -5.15 14.94 -0.10
C GLY A 30 -5.53 13.71 -0.94
N LEU A 31 -4.58 12.80 -1.21
CA LEU A 31 -4.82 11.55 -1.95
C LEU A 31 -4.75 10.31 -1.03
N THR A 32 -4.01 10.37 0.06
CA THR A 32 -3.85 9.25 0.98
C THR A 32 -4.97 9.18 2.02
N LEU A 33 -5.33 10.30 2.63
CA LEU A 33 -6.36 10.33 3.68
C LEU A 33 -7.77 9.98 3.18
N PRO A 34 -8.27 10.49 2.03
CA PRO A 34 -9.58 10.11 1.53
C PRO A 34 -9.68 8.64 1.08
N ALA A 35 -8.55 8.00 0.76
CA ALA A 35 -8.53 6.60 0.36
C ALA A 35 -9.04 5.67 1.47
N LEU A 36 -8.77 5.99 2.75
CA LEU A 36 -9.20 5.17 3.88
C LEU A 36 -10.74 5.06 3.99
N PRO A 37 -11.51 6.15 4.10
CA PRO A 37 -12.97 6.05 4.17
C PRO A 37 -13.57 5.46 2.90
N VAL A 38 -13.03 5.75 1.72
CA VAL A 38 -13.50 5.14 0.46
C VAL A 38 -13.31 3.63 0.48
N ALA A 39 -12.12 3.14 0.87
CA ALA A 39 -11.83 1.72 0.98
C ALA A 39 -12.76 1.03 1.99
N LEU A 40 -13.04 1.67 3.14
CA LEU A 40 -13.96 1.15 4.14
C LEU A 40 -15.39 1.02 3.60
N VAL A 41 -15.89 2.02 2.89
CA VAL A 41 -17.24 1.98 2.28
C VAL A 41 -17.33 0.85 1.24
N VAL A 42 -16.31 0.71 0.39
CA VAL A 42 -16.25 -0.37 -0.61
C VAL A 42 -16.23 -1.75 0.04
N LEU A 43 -15.39 -1.93 1.07
CA LEU A 43 -15.31 -3.18 1.82
C LEU A 43 -16.63 -3.51 2.51
N ALA A 44 -17.25 -2.53 3.17
CA ALA A 44 -18.53 -2.71 3.86
C ALA A 44 -19.66 -3.09 2.90
N ALA A 45 -19.64 -2.53 1.69
CA ALA A 45 -20.65 -2.85 0.66
C ALA A 45 -20.45 -4.24 0.04
N ASN A 46 -19.18 -4.66 -0.19
CA ASN A 46 -18.88 -5.88 -0.91
C ASN A 46 -18.66 -7.08 0.03
N ARG A 47 -17.94 -6.88 1.14
CA ARG A 47 -17.49 -7.93 2.05
C ARG A 47 -17.58 -7.51 3.52
N PRO A 48 -18.78 -7.26 4.06
CA PRO A 48 -18.94 -6.78 5.43
C PRO A 48 -18.36 -7.74 6.49
N ALA A 49 -18.30 -9.04 6.20
CA ALA A 49 -17.71 -10.05 7.08
C ALA A 49 -16.19 -9.82 7.31
N ASN A 50 -15.51 -9.19 6.37
CA ASN A 50 -14.06 -8.94 6.45
C ASN A 50 -13.72 -7.65 7.25
N LEU A 51 -14.71 -6.83 7.63
CA LEU A 51 -14.46 -5.56 8.32
C LEU A 51 -13.67 -5.72 9.62
N GLY A 52 -13.99 -6.72 10.43
CA GLY A 52 -13.29 -7.00 11.68
C GLY A 52 -11.81 -7.35 11.44
N PHE A 53 -11.54 -8.23 10.47
CA PHE A 53 -10.18 -8.57 10.06
C PHE A 53 -9.43 -7.35 9.54
N ALA A 54 -10.01 -6.63 8.59
CA ALA A 54 -9.40 -5.48 7.95
C ALA A 54 -9.05 -4.36 8.95
N ALA A 55 -9.97 -4.06 9.87
CA ALA A 55 -9.74 -3.06 10.91
C ALA A 55 -8.58 -3.46 11.84
N THR A 56 -8.59 -4.71 12.32
CA THR A 56 -7.53 -5.23 13.19
C THR A 56 -6.18 -5.23 12.46
N ALA A 57 -6.13 -5.76 11.24
CA ALA A 57 -4.92 -5.79 10.42
C ALA A 57 -4.40 -4.38 10.12
N ALA A 58 -5.27 -3.42 9.79
CA ALA A 58 -4.89 -2.03 9.53
C ALA A 58 -4.26 -1.38 10.77
N VAL A 59 -4.83 -1.58 11.96
CA VAL A 59 -4.27 -1.06 13.22
C VAL A 59 -2.91 -1.69 13.51
N VAL A 60 -2.78 -3.01 13.37
CA VAL A 60 -1.52 -3.72 13.63
C VAL A 60 -0.43 -3.25 12.67
N VAL A 61 -0.72 -3.22 11.36
CA VAL A 61 0.27 -2.84 10.36
C VAL A 61 0.63 -1.35 10.46
N MET A 62 -0.33 -0.48 10.82
CA MET A 62 -0.04 0.92 11.13
C MET A 62 0.87 1.07 12.34
N ALA A 63 0.62 0.32 13.42
CA ALA A 63 1.48 0.33 14.61
C ALA A 63 2.91 -0.13 14.28
N LEU A 64 3.05 -1.21 13.50
CA LEU A 64 4.35 -1.67 13.01
C LEU A 64 5.04 -0.62 12.11
N GLY A 65 4.29 0.05 11.25
CA GLY A 65 4.79 1.15 10.42
C GLY A 65 5.30 2.33 11.25
N LEU A 66 4.61 2.70 12.32
CA LEU A 66 5.06 3.74 13.25
C LEU A 66 6.34 3.34 14.01
N VAL A 67 6.46 2.07 14.38
CA VAL A 67 7.70 1.55 14.97
C VAL A 67 8.83 1.59 13.93
N ALA A 68 8.57 1.12 12.70
CA ALA A 68 9.54 1.17 11.62
C ALA A 68 9.96 2.61 11.28
N HIS A 69 9.04 3.57 11.31
CA HIS A 69 9.36 4.99 11.16
C HIS A 69 10.41 5.46 12.19
N ARG A 70 10.30 5.01 13.43
CA ARG A 70 11.22 5.41 14.50
C ARG A 70 12.56 4.67 14.48
N VAL A 71 12.60 3.44 13.96
CA VAL A 71 13.78 2.57 14.03
C VAL A 71 14.60 2.61 12.75
N VAL A 72 13.94 2.65 11.59
CA VAL A 72 14.57 2.57 10.26
C VAL A 72 14.26 3.77 9.36
N ASP A 73 13.69 4.84 9.95
CA ASP A 73 13.36 6.10 9.26
C ASP A 73 12.41 5.92 8.06
N LEU A 74 11.43 5.01 8.18
CA LEU A 74 10.39 4.83 7.18
C LEU A 74 9.59 6.13 7.00
N GLY A 75 9.26 6.50 5.78
CA GLY A 75 8.50 7.72 5.47
C GLY A 75 7.12 7.75 6.16
N LEU A 76 6.77 8.86 6.82
CA LEU A 76 5.43 9.02 7.41
C LEU A 76 4.30 8.93 6.39
N GLY A 77 4.58 9.29 5.13
CA GLY A 77 3.64 9.13 4.02
C GLY A 77 3.27 7.68 3.79
N ASP A 78 4.26 6.79 3.80
CA ASP A 78 4.06 5.35 3.66
C ASP A 78 3.23 4.78 4.81
N VAL A 79 3.51 5.22 6.05
CA VAL A 79 2.75 4.79 7.23
C VAL A 79 1.28 5.19 7.14
N LYS A 80 0.96 6.37 6.60
CA LYS A 80 -0.42 6.84 6.40
C LYS A 80 -1.14 6.09 5.28
N LEU A 81 -0.41 5.66 4.24
CA LEU A 81 -0.95 4.93 3.10
C LEU A 81 -1.35 3.49 3.47
N VAL A 82 -0.57 2.84 4.31
CA VAL A 82 -0.68 1.43 4.67
C VAL A 82 -2.08 1.01 5.15
N PRO A 83 -2.77 1.71 6.06
CA PRO A 83 -4.12 1.32 6.49
C PRO A 83 -5.13 1.22 5.35
N SER A 84 -5.08 2.17 4.40
CA SER A 84 -5.96 2.18 3.22
C SER A 84 -5.69 0.96 2.35
N VAL A 85 -4.41 0.64 2.11
CA VAL A 85 -4.00 -0.52 1.32
C VAL A 85 -4.43 -1.83 1.99
N VAL A 86 -4.25 -1.97 3.30
CA VAL A 86 -4.70 -3.16 4.04
C VAL A 86 -6.20 -3.38 3.88
N ILE A 87 -7.01 -2.32 3.94
CA ILE A 87 -8.46 -2.43 3.76
C ILE A 87 -8.80 -2.80 2.32
N ILE A 88 -8.10 -2.23 1.32
CA ILE A 88 -8.29 -2.55 -0.09
C ILE A 88 -8.01 -4.04 -0.36
N VAL A 89 -6.87 -4.56 0.09
CA VAL A 89 -6.51 -5.98 -0.12
C VAL A 89 -7.40 -6.94 0.67
N SER A 90 -8.03 -6.46 1.75
CA SER A 90 -9.00 -7.24 2.53
C SER A 90 -10.35 -7.42 1.82
N ASN A 91 -10.58 -6.74 0.68
CA ASN A 91 -11.79 -6.88 -0.14
C ASN A 91 -11.71 -8.12 -1.06
N ALA A 92 -11.20 -9.23 -0.56
CA ALA A 92 -11.02 -10.50 -1.24
C ALA A 92 -11.80 -11.62 -0.54
N GLN A 93 -11.88 -12.79 -1.18
CA GLN A 93 -12.51 -13.98 -0.56
C GLN A 93 -11.71 -14.44 0.66
N ASN A 94 -10.38 -14.46 0.52
CA ASN A 94 -9.44 -14.83 1.57
C ASN A 94 -8.57 -13.62 1.97
N PRO A 95 -9.05 -12.75 2.87
CA PRO A 95 -8.35 -11.51 3.19
C PRO A 95 -6.96 -11.73 3.81
N ALA A 96 -6.75 -12.85 4.51
CA ALA A 96 -5.45 -13.18 5.08
C ALA A 96 -4.41 -13.59 4.01
N GLU A 97 -4.84 -14.36 3.01
CA GLU A 97 -4.01 -14.71 1.85
C GLU A 97 -3.61 -13.48 1.06
N ASN A 98 -4.60 -12.65 0.68
CA ASN A 98 -4.33 -11.41 -0.04
C ASN A 98 -3.40 -10.45 0.72
N LEU A 99 -3.54 -10.39 2.04
CA LEU A 99 -2.63 -9.61 2.88
C LEU A 99 -1.19 -10.16 2.82
N ALA A 100 -1.03 -11.49 2.84
CA ALA A 100 0.27 -12.13 2.70
C ALA A 100 0.88 -11.91 1.31
N GLU A 101 0.08 -12.01 0.25
CA GLU A 101 0.49 -11.71 -1.14
C GLU A 101 0.92 -10.26 -1.30
N TRP A 102 0.18 -9.31 -0.70
CA TRP A 102 0.59 -7.92 -0.67
C TRP A 102 1.95 -7.73 -0.01
N PHE A 103 2.17 -8.32 1.17
CA PHE A 103 3.47 -8.23 1.85
C PHE A 103 4.60 -8.84 1.01
N ALA A 104 4.37 -10.01 0.38
CA ALA A 104 5.34 -10.65 -0.48
C ALA A 104 5.65 -9.78 -1.71
N GLY A 105 4.64 -9.27 -2.39
CA GLY A 105 4.79 -8.36 -3.54
C GLY A 105 5.52 -7.07 -3.17
N MET A 106 5.15 -6.45 -2.06
CA MET A 106 5.82 -5.26 -1.53
C MET A 106 7.30 -5.53 -1.20
N ALA A 107 7.60 -6.67 -0.57
CA ALA A 107 8.97 -7.04 -0.22
C ALA A 107 9.83 -7.31 -1.47
N ILE A 108 9.29 -8.00 -2.48
CA ILE A 108 9.98 -8.27 -3.74
C ILE A 108 10.22 -6.97 -4.50
N LEU A 109 9.20 -6.16 -4.72
CA LEU A 109 9.32 -4.90 -5.47
C LEU A 109 10.19 -3.89 -4.74
N GLY A 110 10.04 -3.75 -3.42
CA GLY A 110 10.87 -2.89 -2.60
C GLY A 110 12.33 -3.35 -2.56
N GLY A 111 12.57 -4.66 -2.45
CA GLY A 111 13.90 -5.25 -2.50
C GLY A 111 14.60 -5.02 -3.84
N ILE A 112 13.89 -5.24 -4.96
CA ILE A 112 14.41 -4.95 -6.31
C ILE A 112 14.73 -3.47 -6.45
N HIS A 113 13.80 -2.59 -6.05
CA HIS A 113 13.99 -1.14 -6.13
C HIS A 113 15.19 -0.69 -5.31
N ALA A 114 15.31 -1.16 -4.07
CA ALA A 114 16.44 -0.85 -3.21
C ALA A 114 17.78 -1.34 -3.79
N ALA A 115 17.80 -2.58 -4.32
CA ALA A 115 19.00 -3.13 -4.95
C ALA A 115 19.42 -2.32 -6.18
N LEU A 116 18.48 -2.00 -7.08
CA LEU A 116 18.74 -1.18 -8.26
C LEU A 116 19.25 0.21 -7.87
N HIS A 117 18.61 0.83 -6.87
CA HIS A 117 19.03 2.14 -6.39
C HIS A 117 20.49 2.13 -5.91
N VAL A 118 20.86 1.16 -5.06
CA VAL A 118 22.23 1.03 -4.57
C VAL A 118 23.23 0.75 -5.71
N VAL A 119 22.87 -0.08 -6.69
CA VAL A 119 23.74 -0.38 -7.85
C VAL A 119 23.96 0.86 -8.71
N ILE A 120 22.92 1.66 -8.95
CA ILE A 120 22.99 2.83 -9.84
C ILE A 120 23.66 4.03 -9.15
N THR A 121 23.30 4.31 -7.90
CA THR A 121 23.74 5.53 -7.20
C THR A 121 24.99 5.33 -6.36
N HIS A 122 25.34 4.07 -6.04
CA HIS A 122 26.38 3.68 -5.07
C HIS A 122 26.20 4.32 -3.68
N ASP A 123 25.03 4.89 -3.42
CA ASP A 123 24.68 5.53 -2.14
C ASP A 123 23.67 4.66 -1.37
N ARG A 124 24.10 4.16 -0.21
CA ARG A 124 23.29 3.34 0.70
C ARG A 124 22.46 4.18 1.70
N ARG A 125 22.65 5.50 1.72
CA ARG A 125 22.04 6.41 2.70
C ARG A 125 20.94 7.28 2.09
N SER A 126 20.75 7.25 0.77
CA SER A 126 19.71 8.04 0.14
C SER A 126 18.32 7.49 0.46
N HIS A 127 17.38 8.39 0.66
CA HIS A 127 15.98 8.05 0.90
C HIS A 127 15.38 7.38 -0.34
N ILE A 128 14.94 6.13 -0.20
CA ILE A 128 14.32 5.37 -1.29
C ILE A 128 12.81 5.52 -1.15
N PRO A 129 12.08 6.00 -2.18
CA PRO A 129 10.63 6.08 -2.14
C PRO A 129 10.04 4.66 -2.09
N PHE A 130 9.37 4.33 -0.99
CA PHE A 130 8.81 3.00 -0.76
C PHE A 130 7.36 2.88 -1.23
N GLY A 131 6.68 4.01 -1.46
CA GLY A 131 5.30 4.09 -1.95
C GLY A 131 5.02 3.23 -3.18
N PRO A 132 5.86 3.26 -4.24
CA PRO A 132 5.66 2.41 -5.42
C PRO A 132 5.66 0.92 -5.13
N ALA A 133 6.47 0.44 -4.17
CA ALA A 133 6.49 -0.96 -3.77
C ALA A 133 5.21 -1.35 -3.02
N ILE A 134 4.72 -0.49 -2.12
CA ILE A 134 3.46 -0.67 -1.39
C ILE A 134 2.29 -0.79 -2.37
N LEU A 135 2.20 0.14 -3.32
CA LEU A 135 1.12 0.21 -4.31
C LEU A 135 1.22 -0.91 -5.34
N GLY A 136 2.42 -1.23 -5.80
CA GLY A 136 2.65 -2.35 -6.72
C GLY A 136 2.27 -3.69 -6.11
N GLY A 137 2.67 -3.95 -4.88
CA GLY A 137 2.26 -5.13 -4.14
C GLY A 137 0.74 -5.22 -3.97
N MET A 138 0.07 -4.09 -3.69
CA MET A 138 -1.40 -4.02 -3.62
C MET A 138 -2.06 -4.41 -4.95
N LEU A 139 -1.58 -3.86 -6.07
CA LEU A 139 -2.14 -4.18 -7.38
C LEU A 139 -1.95 -5.66 -7.74
N CYS A 140 -0.80 -6.25 -7.38
CA CYS A 140 -0.58 -7.69 -7.56
C CYS A 140 -1.59 -8.50 -6.74
N ALA A 141 -1.73 -8.24 -5.44
CA ALA A 141 -2.65 -8.96 -4.57
C ALA A 141 -4.12 -8.86 -5.04
N VAL A 142 -4.58 -7.65 -5.42
CA VAL A 142 -5.96 -7.45 -5.90
C VAL A 142 -6.20 -8.09 -7.27
N SER A 143 -5.17 -8.32 -8.08
CA SER A 143 -5.31 -8.96 -9.40
C SER A 143 -5.43 -10.48 -9.32
N VAL A 144 -5.00 -11.09 -8.23
CA VAL A 144 -4.99 -12.57 -8.03
C VAL A 144 -6.20 -13.02 -7.20
N GLY A 145 -6.65 -12.24 -6.22
CA GLY A 145 -7.77 -12.56 -5.31
C GLY A 145 -9.12 -12.10 -5.81
#